data_bd89400a350634a4b023e48d21408623
#
_entry.id   bd89400a350634a4b023e48d21408623
#
_cell.length_a   1.000
_cell.length_b   1.000
_cell.length_c   1.000
_cell.angle_alpha   90.00
_cell.angle_beta   90.00
_cell.angle_gamma   90.00
#
_symmetry.space_group_name_H-M   'P 1'
#
loop_
_entity.id
_entity.type
_entity.pdbx_description
1 polymer ?
#
loop_
_entity_poly.entity_id
_entity_poly.type
_entity_poly.pdbx_seq_one_letter_code
_entity_poly.pdbx_strand_id
1 'polypeptide(L)'
;MQRVFQDFVEGVRTSEDANALCSATAKALAALDFHRFAYFVLSKPNSGGGELISTYPQAWLERYEEQKYEWIDPVIQGVRALEAPFEWDQAPANTTPAQRQLFDEAAQFDIHCGSAIPFRDSGHPIAAMTIVAREPPGAFRRCVQANRPTLQLMAVFVHLHARRIL
;
A
#
# COMPACT_ATOMS: atom_id res chain seq x y z
N MET A 1 8.76 -20.23 -0.80
CA MET A 1 7.46 -19.56 -0.98
C MET A 1 6.38 -20.08 -0.04
N GLN A 2 6.05 -21.38 -0.03
CA GLN A 2 5.00 -21.94 0.85
C GLN A 2 5.22 -21.64 2.36
N ARG A 3 6.45 -21.79 2.86
CA ARG A 3 6.79 -21.50 4.26
C ARG A 3 6.63 -20.02 4.60
N VAL A 4 7.06 -19.10 3.73
CA VAL A 4 6.90 -17.66 3.92
C VAL A 4 5.42 -17.29 4.07
N PHE A 5 4.56 -17.88 3.23
CA PHE A 5 3.12 -17.64 3.31
C PHE A 5 2.49 -18.26 4.56
N GLN A 6 2.91 -19.44 4.99
CA GLN A 6 2.43 -20.06 6.24
C GLN A 6 2.82 -19.22 7.46
N ASP A 7 4.09 -18.82 7.56
CA ASP A 7 4.58 -17.95 8.64
C ASP A 7 3.85 -16.59 8.67
N PHE A 8 3.53 -16.05 7.49
CA PHE A 8 2.74 -14.84 7.34
C PHE A 8 1.32 -15.01 7.87
N VAL A 9 0.60 -16.05 7.46
CA VAL A 9 -0.77 -16.32 7.90
C VAL A 9 -0.83 -16.47 9.42
N GLU A 10 0.13 -17.19 10.01
CA GLU A 10 0.22 -17.33 11.47
C GLU A 10 0.50 -15.99 12.15
N GLY A 11 1.44 -15.20 11.61
CA GLY A 11 1.75 -13.88 12.13
C GLY A 11 0.55 -12.92 12.09
N VAL A 12 -0.19 -12.91 10.97
CA VAL A 12 -1.43 -12.12 10.86
C VAL A 12 -2.47 -12.59 11.87
N ARG A 13 -2.70 -13.92 11.96
CA ARG A 13 -3.71 -14.49 12.86
C ARG A 13 -3.48 -14.15 14.32
N THR A 14 -2.21 -14.08 14.75
CA THR A 14 -1.80 -13.78 16.12
C THR A 14 -1.60 -12.28 16.39
N SER A 15 -1.74 -11.42 15.40
CA SER A 15 -1.62 -9.97 15.58
C SER A 15 -2.83 -9.43 16.37
N GLU A 16 -2.56 -8.79 17.49
CA GLU A 16 -3.60 -8.22 18.36
C GLU A 16 -3.83 -6.73 18.09
N ASP A 17 -2.88 -6.07 17.42
CA ASP A 17 -2.92 -4.64 17.09
C ASP A 17 -2.29 -4.33 15.71
N ALA A 18 -2.41 -3.05 15.31
CA ALA A 18 -1.89 -2.55 14.04
C ALA A 18 -0.37 -2.70 13.91
N ASN A 19 0.39 -2.58 15.00
CA ASN A 19 1.86 -2.68 14.97
C ASN A 19 2.29 -4.14 14.74
N ALA A 20 1.63 -5.10 15.40
CA ALA A 20 1.89 -6.52 15.21
C ALA A 20 1.55 -6.93 13.77
N LEU A 21 0.40 -6.49 13.25
CA LEU A 21 0.00 -6.74 11.86
C LEU A 21 0.98 -6.12 10.86
N CYS A 22 1.43 -4.88 11.11
CA CYS A 22 2.45 -4.22 10.31
C CYS A 22 3.74 -5.04 10.27
N SER A 23 4.22 -5.48 11.42
CA SER A 23 5.48 -6.25 11.55
C SER A 23 5.40 -7.60 10.84
N ALA A 24 4.30 -8.34 11.00
CA ALA A 24 4.09 -9.63 10.33
C ALA A 24 4.06 -9.46 8.80
N THR A 25 3.36 -8.43 8.32
CA THR A 25 3.24 -8.12 6.90
C THR A 25 4.59 -7.69 6.31
N ALA A 26 5.30 -6.79 6.98
CA ALA A 26 6.62 -6.32 6.54
C ALA A 26 7.64 -7.46 6.42
N LYS A 27 7.67 -8.36 7.41
CA LYS A 27 8.56 -9.54 7.40
C LYS A 27 8.30 -10.44 6.19
N ALA A 28 7.04 -10.70 5.90
CA ALA A 28 6.66 -11.56 4.79
C ALA A 28 6.96 -10.92 3.43
N LEU A 29 6.69 -9.62 3.27
CA LEU A 29 6.98 -8.87 2.05
C LEU A 29 8.50 -8.76 1.81
N ALA A 30 9.30 -8.56 2.87
CA ALA A 30 10.75 -8.54 2.76
C ALA A 30 11.32 -9.87 2.27
N ALA A 31 10.72 -11.01 2.65
CA ALA A 31 11.10 -12.34 2.14
C ALA A 31 10.73 -12.56 0.66
N LEU A 32 9.97 -11.66 0.05
CA LEU A 32 9.60 -11.64 -1.36
C LEU A 32 10.25 -10.46 -2.11
N ASP A 33 11.29 -9.83 -1.51
CA ASP A 33 12.04 -8.69 -2.05
C ASP A 33 11.25 -7.38 -2.18
N PHE A 34 10.14 -7.24 -1.42
CA PHE A 34 9.42 -5.97 -1.28
C PHE A 34 9.80 -5.30 0.04
N HIS A 35 10.13 -3.99 -0.01
CA HIS A 35 10.71 -3.37 1.17
C HIS A 35 9.76 -2.42 1.93
N ARG A 36 8.69 -1.97 1.29
CA ARG A 36 7.69 -1.10 1.94
C ARG A 36 6.28 -1.47 1.51
N PHE A 37 5.33 -1.20 2.40
CA PHE A 37 3.92 -1.26 2.08
C PHE A 37 3.15 -0.21 2.90
N ALA A 38 1.94 0.10 2.43
CA ALA A 38 0.92 0.79 3.19
C ALA A 38 -0.43 0.12 2.95
N TYR A 39 -1.12 -0.22 4.02
CA TYR A 39 -2.55 -0.52 4.01
C TYR A 39 -3.28 0.70 4.56
N PHE A 40 -4.26 1.19 3.85
CA PHE A 40 -5.02 2.37 4.25
C PHE A 40 -6.51 2.21 3.96
N VAL A 41 -7.31 2.88 4.78
CA VAL A 41 -8.76 2.99 4.61
C VAL A 41 -9.06 4.44 4.28
N LEU A 42 -9.70 4.68 3.16
CA LEU A 42 -10.07 6.03 2.73
C LEU A 42 -11.23 6.54 3.59
N SER A 43 -11.05 7.68 4.23
CA SER A 43 -12.12 8.33 4.98
C SER A 43 -13.27 8.76 4.06
N LYS A 44 -14.49 8.74 4.59
CA LYS A 44 -15.62 9.40 3.95
C LYS A 44 -15.41 10.92 4.00
N PRO A 45 -15.90 11.68 3.01
CA PRO A 45 -15.90 13.13 3.13
C PRO A 45 -16.51 13.57 4.46
N ASN A 46 -15.81 14.41 5.23
CA ASN A 46 -16.19 14.93 6.55
C ASN A 46 -16.08 13.96 7.75
N SER A 47 -15.50 12.78 7.60
CA SER A 47 -15.02 11.98 8.74
C SER A 47 -13.54 12.27 8.96
N GLY A 48 -13.12 12.55 10.19
CA GLY A 48 -11.70 12.81 10.48
C GLY A 48 -10.83 11.60 10.12
N GLY A 49 -9.68 11.85 9.51
CA GLY A 49 -8.57 10.96 9.16
C GLY A 49 -8.88 9.54 8.69
N GLY A 50 -8.18 9.05 7.70
CA GLY A 50 -8.18 7.63 7.31
C GLY A 50 -7.31 6.80 8.27
N GLU A 51 -7.52 5.49 8.29
CA GLU A 51 -6.69 4.55 9.04
C GLU A 51 -5.52 4.10 8.17
N LEU A 52 -4.34 3.93 8.78
CA LEU A 52 -3.11 3.59 8.08
C LEU A 52 -2.28 2.58 8.88
N ILE A 53 -1.88 1.50 8.21
CA ILE A 53 -0.85 0.55 8.68
C ILE A 53 0.26 0.56 7.64
N SER A 54 1.46 1.04 7.99
CA SER A 54 2.48 1.32 6.99
C SER A 54 3.89 1.15 7.52
N THR A 55 4.81 0.81 6.61
CA THR A 55 6.26 0.86 6.82
C THR A 55 6.91 2.11 6.19
N TYR A 56 6.11 3.05 5.74
CA TYR A 56 6.63 4.32 5.21
C TYR A 56 7.31 5.14 6.32
N PRO A 57 8.39 5.88 6.00
CA PRO A 57 9.02 6.76 6.98
C PRO A 57 8.04 7.78 7.54
N GLN A 58 8.11 8.01 8.85
CA GLN A 58 7.25 8.98 9.54
C GLN A 58 7.35 10.39 8.91
N ALA A 59 8.56 10.82 8.55
CA ALA A 59 8.77 12.11 7.88
C ALA A 59 8.04 12.22 6.52
N TRP A 60 7.88 11.11 5.79
CA TRP A 60 7.07 11.09 4.59
C TRP A 60 5.57 11.21 4.88
N LEU A 61 5.09 10.49 5.89
CA LEU A 61 3.68 10.53 6.28
C LEU A 61 3.28 11.94 6.75
N GLU A 62 4.11 12.58 7.56
CA GLU A 62 3.90 13.97 8.00
C GLU A 62 3.87 14.94 6.81
N ARG A 63 4.83 14.80 5.91
CA ARG A 63 4.88 15.63 4.69
C ARG A 63 3.66 15.42 3.79
N TYR A 64 3.24 14.17 3.62
CA TYR A 64 2.06 13.81 2.83
C TYR A 64 0.79 14.46 3.38
N GLU A 65 0.63 14.45 4.70
CA GLU A 65 -0.50 15.07 5.40
C GLU A 65 -0.45 16.60 5.32
N GLU A 66 0.70 17.22 5.61
CA GLU A 66 0.90 18.68 5.53
C GLU A 66 0.54 19.24 4.15
N GLN A 67 0.94 18.54 3.08
CA GLN A 67 0.68 18.95 1.70
C GLN A 67 -0.72 18.54 1.21
N LYS A 68 -1.48 17.77 2.03
CA LYS A 68 -2.79 17.23 1.65
C LYS A 68 -2.75 16.45 0.34
N TYR A 69 -1.70 15.66 0.16
CA TYR A 69 -1.45 14.92 -1.07
C TYR A 69 -2.54 13.90 -1.41
N GLU A 70 -3.31 13.43 -0.44
CA GLU A 70 -4.45 12.52 -0.65
C GLU A 70 -5.47 13.03 -1.68
N TRP A 71 -5.58 14.35 -1.84
CA TRP A 71 -6.53 14.96 -2.78
C TRP A 71 -6.04 14.96 -4.23
N ILE A 72 -4.75 14.89 -4.44
CA ILE A 72 -4.13 14.97 -5.77
C ILE A 72 -3.38 13.69 -6.16
N ASP A 73 -3.17 12.77 -5.23
CA ASP A 73 -2.41 11.54 -5.46
C ASP A 73 -3.06 10.64 -6.50
N PRO A 74 -2.39 10.39 -7.64
CA PRO A 74 -2.92 9.52 -8.69
C PRO A 74 -3.17 8.08 -8.22
N VAL A 75 -2.42 7.59 -7.21
CA VAL A 75 -2.62 6.26 -6.64
C VAL A 75 -3.93 6.20 -5.88
N ILE A 76 -4.24 7.21 -5.07
CA ILE A 76 -5.53 7.33 -4.36
C ILE A 76 -6.68 7.48 -5.36
N GLN A 77 -6.49 8.28 -6.41
CA GLN A 77 -7.49 8.42 -7.49
C GLN A 77 -7.73 7.08 -8.20
N GLY A 78 -6.66 6.32 -8.48
CA GLY A 78 -6.74 4.97 -9.03
C GLY A 78 -7.49 4.01 -8.11
N VAL A 79 -7.20 4.03 -6.82
CA VAL A 79 -7.92 3.22 -5.81
C VAL A 79 -9.40 3.58 -5.76
N ARG A 80 -9.77 4.85 -5.95
CA ARG A 80 -11.18 5.28 -6.02
C ARG A 80 -11.89 4.86 -7.31
N ALA A 81 -11.16 4.74 -8.41
CA ALA A 81 -11.73 4.49 -9.74
C ALA A 81 -11.71 3.03 -10.15
N LEU A 82 -10.72 2.25 -9.73
CA LEU A 82 -10.46 0.89 -10.18
C LEU A 82 -10.88 -0.15 -9.13
N GLU A 83 -11.33 -1.31 -9.60
CA GLU A 83 -11.68 -2.46 -8.74
C GLU A 83 -10.61 -3.55 -8.78
N ALA A 84 -9.74 -3.53 -9.78
CA ALA A 84 -8.66 -4.50 -9.95
C ALA A 84 -7.31 -3.94 -9.49
N PRO A 85 -6.37 -4.80 -9.10
CA PRO A 85 -5.01 -4.39 -8.82
C PRO A 85 -4.36 -3.69 -10.01
N PHE A 86 -3.63 -2.62 -9.74
CA PHE A 86 -2.91 -1.85 -10.76
C PHE A 86 -1.50 -1.50 -10.31
N GLU A 87 -0.62 -1.32 -11.28
CA GLU A 87 0.75 -0.85 -11.05
C GLU A 87 0.83 0.65 -11.31
N TRP A 88 1.68 1.33 -10.58
CA TRP A 88 1.97 2.75 -10.72
C TRP A 88 3.48 2.98 -10.68
N ASP A 89 3.94 3.97 -11.44
CA ASP A 89 5.32 4.44 -11.43
C ASP A 89 5.35 5.97 -11.43
N GLN A 90 6.55 6.54 -11.42
CA GLN A 90 6.73 7.99 -11.40
C GLN A 90 6.14 8.62 -12.67
N ALA A 91 5.21 9.51 -12.45
CA ALA A 91 4.68 10.47 -13.40
C ALA A 91 4.25 9.94 -14.78
N PRO A 92 3.01 9.46 -14.92
CA PRO A 92 2.39 9.35 -16.23
C PRO A 92 2.51 10.67 -17.01
N ALA A 93 2.56 10.62 -18.34
CA ALA A 93 2.75 11.77 -19.21
C ALA A 93 1.77 12.95 -18.96
N ASN A 94 0.64 12.69 -18.32
CA ASN A 94 -0.44 13.65 -18.07
C ASN A 94 -0.49 14.14 -16.60
N THR A 95 0.59 14.01 -15.81
CA THR A 95 0.60 14.50 -14.42
C THR A 95 0.65 16.02 -14.35
N THR A 96 -0.11 16.58 -13.42
CA THR A 96 -0.03 18.01 -13.09
C THR A 96 1.31 18.34 -12.41
N PRO A 97 1.72 19.63 -12.39
CA PRO A 97 2.92 20.03 -11.63
C PRO A 97 2.89 19.61 -10.17
N ALA A 98 1.73 19.70 -9.50
CA ALA A 98 1.57 19.28 -8.11
C ALA A 98 1.72 17.76 -7.93
N GLN A 99 1.21 16.97 -8.86
CA GLN A 99 1.40 15.51 -8.84
C GLN A 99 2.86 15.12 -9.11
N ARG A 100 3.57 15.83 -9.98
CA ARG A 100 5.02 15.63 -10.18
C ARG A 100 5.78 15.91 -8.89
N GLN A 101 5.47 17.02 -8.22
CA GLN A 101 6.10 17.36 -6.94
C GLN A 101 5.87 16.24 -5.90
N LEU A 102 4.66 15.70 -5.81
CA LEU A 102 4.35 14.56 -4.94
C LEU A 102 5.29 13.38 -5.21
N PHE A 103 5.44 12.98 -6.48
CA PHE A 103 6.32 11.85 -6.84
C PHE A 103 7.80 12.16 -6.62
N ASP A 104 8.25 13.39 -6.92
CA ASP A 104 9.63 13.82 -6.68
C ASP A 104 9.97 13.81 -5.18
N GLU A 105 9.04 14.22 -4.33
CA GLU A 105 9.20 14.15 -2.88
C GLU A 105 9.14 12.70 -2.37
N ALA A 106 8.22 11.87 -2.86
CA ALA A 106 8.14 10.44 -2.52
C ALA A 106 9.43 9.70 -2.86
N ALA A 107 10.06 10.05 -3.99
CA ALA A 107 11.31 9.46 -4.43
C ALA A 107 12.47 9.69 -3.44
N GLN A 108 12.47 10.79 -2.68
CA GLN A 108 13.46 11.07 -1.64
C GLN A 108 13.38 10.08 -0.46
N PHE A 109 12.27 9.36 -0.35
CA PHE A 109 12.02 8.34 0.66
C PHE A 109 12.05 6.91 0.08
N ASP A 110 12.68 6.70 -1.09
CA ASP A 110 12.73 5.42 -1.80
C ASP A 110 11.34 4.90 -2.22
N ILE A 111 10.41 5.79 -2.56
CA ILE A 111 9.06 5.46 -3.05
C ILE A 111 8.99 5.87 -4.52
N HIS A 112 9.32 4.93 -5.42
CA HIS A 112 9.45 5.21 -6.86
C HIS A 112 8.37 4.58 -7.72
N CYS A 113 7.93 3.39 -7.37
CA CYS A 113 6.89 2.65 -8.07
C CYS A 113 6.25 1.63 -7.13
N GLY A 114 5.06 1.21 -7.47
CA GLY A 114 4.34 0.26 -6.63
C GLY A 114 3.20 -0.45 -7.35
N SER A 115 2.57 -1.34 -6.61
CA SER A 115 1.33 -2.02 -6.99
C SER A 115 0.27 -1.75 -5.92
N ALA A 116 -0.89 -1.30 -6.33
CA ALA A 116 -2.03 -1.07 -5.45
C ALA A 116 -3.10 -2.14 -5.65
N ILE A 117 -3.65 -2.64 -4.56
CA ILE A 117 -4.69 -3.66 -4.51
C ILE A 117 -5.87 -3.04 -3.77
N PRO A 118 -6.91 -2.56 -4.48
CA PRO A 118 -8.09 -1.96 -3.87
C PRO A 118 -9.04 -3.02 -3.30
N PHE A 119 -9.78 -2.65 -2.25
CA PHE A 119 -10.83 -3.44 -1.63
C PHE A 119 -12.12 -2.63 -1.57
N ARG A 120 -13.21 -3.23 -2.03
CA ARG A 120 -14.54 -2.63 -2.08
C ARG A 120 -15.56 -3.57 -1.47
N ASP A 121 -15.79 -3.40 -0.19
CA ASP A 121 -16.81 -4.18 0.53
C ASP A 121 -18.10 -3.36 0.64
N SER A 122 -19.23 -3.99 0.35
CA SER A 122 -20.55 -3.36 0.45
C SER A 122 -20.75 -2.75 1.86
N GLY A 123 -21.09 -1.46 1.90
CA GLY A 123 -21.35 -0.76 3.17
C GLY A 123 -20.11 -0.33 3.96
N HIS A 124 -18.91 -0.63 3.48
CA HIS A 124 -17.65 -0.23 4.11
C HIS A 124 -16.90 0.84 3.30
N PRO A 125 -16.01 1.63 3.94
CA PRO A 125 -15.11 2.51 3.22
C PRO A 125 -14.19 1.74 2.27
N ILE A 126 -13.77 2.40 1.20
CA ILE A 126 -12.77 1.85 0.29
C ILE A 126 -11.44 1.72 1.05
N ALA A 127 -10.81 0.57 0.93
CA ALA A 127 -9.47 0.34 1.44
C ALA A 127 -8.54 -0.07 0.31
N ALA A 128 -7.24 0.02 0.53
CA ALA A 128 -6.25 -0.54 -0.38
C ALA A 128 -4.96 -0.94 0.35
N MET A 129 -4.25 -1.88 -0.25
CA MET A 129 -2.87 -2.17 0.10
C MET A 129 -1.98 -1.77 -1.08
N THR A 130 -0.99 -0.93 -0.84
CA THR A 130 0.06 -0.62 -1.81
C THR A 130 1.38 -1.25 -1.37
N ILE A 131 2.13 -1.77 -2.33
CA ILE A 131 3.40 -2.45 -2.13
C ILE A 131 4.43 -1.75 -2.99
N VAL A 132 5.57 -1.43 -2.41
CA VAL A 132 6.63 -0.63 -3.04
C VAL A 132 7.96 -1.38 -2.98
N ALA A 133 8.76 -1.26 -4.02
CA ALA A 133 10.13 -1.73 -4.06
C ALA A 133 11.11 -0.61 -4.41
N ARG A 134 12.40 -0.88 -4.15
CA ARG A 134 13.50 0.04 -4.51
C ARG A 134 13.92 -0.10 -5.95
N GLU A 135 13.62 -1.25 -6.54
CA GLU A 135 14.04 -1.61 -7.88
C GLU A 135 13.42 -0.67 -8.92
N PRO A 136 14.11 -0.50 -10.04
CA PRO A 136 13.54 0.22 -11.18
C PRO A 136 12.22 -0.42 -11.65
N PRO A 137 11.29 0.36 -12.25
CA PRO A 137 9.94 -0.11 -12.59
C PRO A 137 9.90 -1.45 -13.35
N GLY A 138 10.84 -1.70 -14.25
CA GLY A 138 10.89 -2.95 -15.01
C GLY A 138 11.25 -4.19 -14.17
N ALA A 139 12.15 -4.07 -13.19
CA ALA A 139 12.50 -5.15 -12.27
C ALA A 139 11.35 -5.36 -11.26
N PHE A 140 10.81 -4.29 -10.72
CA PHE A 140 9.64 -4.32 -9.84
C PHE A 140 8.46 -5.04 -10.49
N ARG A 141 8.12 -4.68 -11.74
CA ARG A 141 7.02 -5.30 -12.48
C ARG A 141 7.19 -6.80 -12.65
N ARG A 142 8.39 -7.27 -12.96
CA ARG A 142 8.69 -8.71 -13.03
C ARG A 142 8.51 -9.40 -11.67
N CYS A 143 8.96 -8.77 -10.60
CA CYS A 143 8.82 -9.29 -9.24
C CYS A 143 7.33 -9.39 -8.83
N VAL A 144 6.53 -8.36 -9.10
CA VAL A 144 5.08 -8.35 -8.86
C VAL A 144 4.39 -9.46 -9.66
N GLN A 145 4.70 -9.59 -10.95
CA GLN A 145 4.10 -10.62 -11.80
C GLN A 145 4.42 -12.05 -11.31
N ALA A 146 5.66 -12.30 -10.92
CA ALA A 146 6.08 -13.58 -10.38
C ALA A 146 5.39 -13.97 -9.06
N ASN A 147 5.03 -12.98 -8.25
CA ASN A 147 4.43 -13.15 -6.92
C ASN A 147 2.95 -12.75 -6.85
N ARG A 148 2.34 -12.38 -7.99
CA ARG A 148 0.98 -11.78 -8.02
C ARG A 148 -0.07 -12.54 -7.20
N PRO A 149 -0.26 -13.88 -7.36
CA PRO A 149 -1.25 -14.60 -6.57
C PRO A 149 -0.99 -14.54 -5.07
N THR A 150 0.29 -14.66 -4.66
CA THR A 150 0.70 -14.59 -3.27
C THR A 150 0.45 -13.20 -2.69
N LEU A 151 0.82 -12.14 -3.41
CA LEU A 151 0.61 -10.75 -2.97
C LEU A 151 -0.87 -10.41 -2.82
N GLN A 152 -1.70 -10.84 -3.76
CA GLN A 152 -3.15 -10.63 -3.68
C GLN A 152 -3.75 -11.35 -2.48
N LEU A 153 -3.34 -12.59 -2.25
CA LEU A 153 -3.82 -13.36 -1.11
C LEU A 153 -3.34 -12.76 0.21
N MET A 154 -2.08 -12.34 0.32
CA MET A 154 -1.56 -11.61 1.47
C MET A 154 -2.35 -10.33 1.74
N ALA A 155 -2.64 -9.55 0.71
CA ALA A 155 -3.41 -8.32 0.84
C ALA A 155 -4.84 -8.58 1.36
N VAL A 156 -5.49 -9.66 0.93
CA VAL A 156 -6.79 -10.09 1.46
C VAL A 156 -6.71 -10.43 2.95
N PHE A 157 -5.69 -11.20 3.37
CA PHE A 157 -5.49 -11.53 4.80
C PHE A 157 -5.26 -10.27 5.65
N VAL A 158 -4.42 -9.35 5.18
CA VAL A 158 -4.19 -8.06 5.85
C VAL A 158 -5.48 -7.28 5.95
N HIS A 159 -6.24 -7.15 4.85
CA HIS A 159 -7.50 -6.42 4.82
C HIS A 159 -8.53 -6.98 5.81
N LEU A 160 -8.77 -8.29 5.78
CA LEU A 160 -9.74 -8.93 6.67
C LEU A 160 -9.34 -8.80 8.14
N HIS A 161 -8.04 -8.83 8.45
CA HIS A 161 -7.57 -8.70 9.81
C HIS A 161 -7.56 -7.24 10.27
N ALA A 162 -7.10 -6.31 9.44
CA ALA A 162 -7.12 -4.88 9.73
C ALA A 162 -8.51 -4.38 10.08
N ARG A 163 -9.54 -4.82 9.35
CA ARG A 163 -10.95 -4.50 9.66
C ARG A 163 -11.45 -4.95 11.05
N ARG A 164 -10.72 -5.82 11.72
CA ARG A 164 -11.08 -6.31 13.06
C ARG A 164 -10.39 -5.54 14.16
N ILE A 165 -9.27 -4.92 13.88
CA ILE A 165 -8.41 -4.26 14.88
C ILE A 165 -8.36 -2.73 14.71
N LEU A 166 -8.82 -2.19 13.58
CA LEU A 166 -9.04 -0.77 13.34
C LEU A 166 -10.51 -0.40 13.59
#